data_63aba710e5b2ab7b57881b388ba3de18
#
_entry.id   63aba710e5b2ab7b57881b388ba3de18
#
_cell.length_a   1.000
_cell.length_b   1.000
_cell.length_c   1.000
_cell.angle_alpha   90.00
_cell.angle_beta   90.00
_cell.angle_gamma   90.00
#
_symmetry.space_group_name_H-M   'P 1'
#
loop_
_entity.id
_entity.type
_entity.pdbx_description
1 polymer ?
#
loop_
_entity_poly.entity_id
_entity_poly.type
_entity_poly.pdbx_seq_one_letter_code
_entity_poly.pdbx_strand_id
1 'polypeptide(L)' 'MEPEQVLNSLRRAITRRVETLSISVTSGGVDNMETYKYIIGQINALESVRQEISNLLNDKEQNENRGTVIDIKSKNNNSK' A
#
# COMPACT_ATOMS: atom_id res chain seq x y z
N MET A 1 10.49 -3.46 -17.41
CA MET A 1 10.16 -2.66 -16.23
C MET A 1 10.50 -3.42 -14.97
N GLU A 2 11.13 -2.77 -14.04
CA GLU A 2 11.51 -3.41 -12.81
C GLU A 2 10.29 -3.74 -11.95
N PRO A 3 10.33 -4.84 -11.21
CA PRO A 3 9.21 -5.18 -10.33
C PRO A 3 8.86 -4.06 -9.35
N GLU A 4 9.86 -3.35 -8.83
CA GLU A 4 9.59 -2.23 -7.94
C GLU A 4 8.81 -1.13 -8.64
N GLN A 5 9.15 -0.86 -9.88
CA GLN A 5 8.45 0.17 -10.65
C GLN A 5 7.02 -0.23 -10.91
N VAL A 6 6.80 -1.52 -11.22
CA VAL A 6 5.45 -2.02 -11.42
C VAL A 6 4.63 -1.88 -10.15
N LEU A 7 5.19 -2.29 -9.02
CA LEU A 7 4.48 -2.20 -7.73
C LEU A 7 4.18 -0.77 -7.36
N ASN A 8 5.13 0.14 -7.57
CA ASN A 8 4.90 1.54 -7.28
C ASN A 8 3.82 2.14 -8.18
N SER A 9 3.84 1.78 -9.46
CA SER A 9 2.82 2.25 -10.39
C SER A 9 1.45 1.74 -9.98
N LEU A 10 1.36 0.48 -9.59
CA LEU A 10 0.10 -0.09 -9.16
C LEU A 10 -0.39 0.59 -7.88
N ARG A 11 0.51 0.83 -6.93
CA ARG A 11 0.12 1.52 -5.69
C ARG A 11 -0.45 2.90 -5.98
N ARG A 12 0.18 3.63 -6.89
CA ARG A 12 -0.33 4.95 -7.26
C ARG A 12 -1.70 4.86 -7.93
N ALA A 13 -1.88 3.84 -8.77
CA ALA A 13 -3.17 3.65 -9.43
C ALA A 13 -4.26 3.36 -8.41
N ILE A 14 -3.96 2.54 -7.41
CA ILE A 14 -4.91 2.22 -6.36
C ILE A 14 -5.23 3.47 -5.54
N THR A 15 -4.21 4.26 -5.21
CA THR A 15 -4.43 5.49 -4.46
C THR A 15 -5.38 6.42 -5.21
N ARG A 16 -5.18 6.57 -6.51
CA ARG A 16 -6.08 7.41 -7.30
C ARG A 16 -7.50 6.87 -7.31
N ARG A 17 -7.64 5.55 -7.37
CA ARG A 17 -8.96 4.96 -7.35
C ARG A 17 -9.67 5.22 -6.02
N VAL A 18 -8.93 5.09 -4.92
CA VAL A 18 -9.49 5.36 -3.59
C VAL A 18 -9.92 6.82 -3.50
N GLU A 19 -9.10 7.74 -4.01
CA GLU A 19 -9.44 9.15 -3.99
C GLU A 19 -10.72 9.43 -4.78
N THR A 20 -10.84 8.82 -5.95
CA THR A 20 -12.03 8.99 -6.77
C THR A 20 -13.28 8.49 -6.04
N LEU A 21 -13.17 7.32 -5.42
CA LEU A 21 -14.30 6.77 -4.68
C LEU A 21 -14.64 7.62 -3.47
N SER A 22 -13.62 8.13 -2.78
CA SER A 22 -13.84 8.99 -1.61
C SER A 22 -14.56 10.26 -2.00
N ILE A 23 -14.19 10.85 -3.13
CA ILE A 23 -14.86 12.05 -3.63
C ILE A 23 -16.32 11.75 -3.92
N SER A 24 -16.62 10.60 -4.52
CA SER A 24 -18.00 10.23 -4.80
C SER A 24 -18.84 10.21 -3.54
N VAL A 25 -18.27 9.70 -2.44
CA VAL A 25 -19.00 9.61 -1.18
C VAL A 25 -19.16 10.99 -0.55
N THR A 26 -18.10 11.79 -0.54
CA THR A 26 -18.11 13.05 0.21
C THR A 26 -18.73 14.20 -0.54
N SER A 27 -18.88 14.07 -1.85
CA SER A 27 -19.43 15.17 -2.65
C SER A 27 -20.96 15.16 -2.72
N GLY A 28 -21.60 14.20 -2.04
CA GLY A 28 -23.05 14.12 -2.06
C GLY A 28 -23.61 13.36 -3.24
N GLY A 29 -22.75 12.67 -3.99
CA GLY A 29 -23.22 11.90 -5.15
C GLY A 29 -23.85 10.57 -4.79
N VAL A 30 -23.78 10.18 -3.50
CA VAL A 30 -24.34 8.92 -3.03
C VAL A 30 -25.49 9.25 -2.12
N ASP A 31 -26.68 8.76 -2.47
CA ASP A 31 -27.89 9.14 -1.76
C ASP A 31 -28.61 7.97 -1.10
N ASN A 32 -28.01 6.78 -1.10
CA ASN A 32 -28.64 5.67 -0.41
C ASN A 32 -27.57 4.83 0.28
N MET A 33 -28.03 4.10 1.29
CA MET A 33 -27.13 3.37 2.17
C MET A 33 -26.46 2.18 1.47
N GLU A 34 -27.17 1.54 0.57
CA GLU A 34 -26.61 0.38 -0.10
C GLU A 34 -25.43 0.78 -0.97
N THR A 35 -25.59 1.84 -1.74
CA THR A 35 -24.49 2.34 -2.57
C THR A 35 -23.35 2.82 -1.71
N TYR A 36 -23.66 3.50 -0.62
CA TYR A 36 -22.65 3.97 0.32
C TYR A 36 -21.82 2.79 0.84
N LYS A 37 -22.47 1.75 1.30
CA LYS A 37 -21.77 0.58 1.84
C LYS A 37 -20.94 -0.11 0.77
N TYR A 38 -21.45 -0.16 -0.43
CA TYR A 38 -20.72 -0.77 -1.54
C TYR A 38 -19.42 -0.02 -1.80
N ILE A 39 -19.50 1.30 -1.87
CA ILE A 39 -18.32 2.12 -2.13
C ILE A 39 -17.34 2.02 -0.98
N ILE A 40 -17.82 2.07 0.27
CA ILE A 40 -16.94 1.94 1.43
C ILE A 40 -16.24 0.59 1.40
N GLY A 41 -16.95 -0.47 1.03
CA GLY A 41 -16.33 -1.79 0.90
C GLY A 41 -15.23 -1.80 -0.13
N GLN A 42 -15.45 -1.12 -1.26
CA GLN A 42 -14.40 -1.02 -2.29
C GLN A 42 -13.19 -0.26 -1.77
N ILE A 43 -13.42 0.84 -1.08
CA ILE A 43 -12.33 1.64 -0.52
C ILE A 43 -11.53 0.78 0.45
N ASN A 44 -12.21 0.07 1.34
CA ASN A 44 -11.53 -0.76 2.32
C ASN A 44 -10.70 -1.85 1.65
N ALA A 45 -11.25 -2.50 0.64
CA ALA A 45 -10.55 -3.55 -0.07
C ALA A 45 -9.31 -2.99 -0.77
N LEU A 46 -9.46 -1.84 -1.43
CA LEU A 46 -8.34 -1.23 -2.14
C LEU A 46 -7.26 -0.77 -1.18
N GLU A 47 -7.67 -0.24 -0.02
CA GLU A 47 -6.69 0.16 0.99
C GLU A 47 -5.92 -1.03 1.53
N SER A 48 -6.59 -2.17 1.70
CA SER A 48 -5.91 -3.38 2.13
C SER A 48 -4.86 -3.81 1.11
N VAL A 49 -5.21 -3.77 -0.17
CA VAL A 49 -4.27 -4.13 -1.22
C VAL A 49 -3.13 -3.12 -1.27
N ARG A 50 -3.44 -1.84 -1.16
CA ARG A 50 -2.40 -0.81 -1.16
C ARG A 50 -1.41 -1.04 -0.02
N GLN A 51 -1.93 -1.38 1.15
CA GLN A 51 -1.07 -1.66 2.30
C GLN A 51 -0.19 -2.88 2.04
N GLU A 52 -0.75 -3.89 1.38
CA GLU A 52 0.01 -5.09 1.07
C GLU A 52 1.16 -4.78 0.11
N ILE A 53 0.88 -3.94 -0.88
CA ILE A 53 1.92 -3.52 -1.82
C ILE A 53 3.02 -2.75 -1.09
N SER A 54 2.63 -1.86 -0.18
CA SER A 54 3.61 -1.12 0.60
C SER A 54 4.46 -2.06 1.45
N ASN A 55 3.84 -3.09 2.02
CA ASN A 55 4.57 -4.07 2.80
C ASN A 55 5.57 -4.83 1.94
N LEU A 56 5.16 -5.20 0.73
CA LEU A 56 6.06 -5.92 -0.17
C LEU A 56 7.24 -5.06 -0.57
N LEU A 57 7.00 -3.78 -0.86
CA LEU A 57 8.08 -2.88 -1.19
C LEU A 57 9.02 -2.68 -0.01
N ASN A 58 8.47 -2.56 1.16
CA ASN A 58 9.25 -2.40 2.38
C ASN A 58 10.12 -3.64 2.64
N ASP A 59 9.53 -4.81 2.47
CA ASP A 59 10.26 -6.06 2.66
C ASP A 59 11.41 -6.15 1.69
N LYS A 60 11.17 -5.77 0.45
CA LYS A 60 12.22 -5.80 -0.56
C LYS A 60 13.37 -4.88 -0.21
N GLU A 61 13.05 -3.67 0.24
CA GLU A 61 14.07 -2.74 0.68
C GLU A 61 14.87 -3.26 1.86
N GLN A 62 14.18 -3.85 2.83
CA GLN A 62 14.85 -4.40 3.98
C GLN A 62 15.74 -5.56 3.62
N ASN A 63 15.31 -6.40 2.70
CA ASN A 63 16.13 -7.51 2.26
C ASN A 63 17.39 -7.01 1.57
N GLU A 64 17.28 -5.98 0.76
CA GLU A 64 18.43 -5.40 0.10
C GLU A 64 19.37 -4.77 1.11
N ASN A 65 18.81 -4.04 2.07
CA ASN A 65 19.61 -3.43 3.12
C ASN A 65 20.27 -4.48 3.98
N ARG A 66 19.55 -5.55 4.28
CA ARG A 66 20.09 -6.62 5.08
C ARG A 66 21.28 -7.28 4.40
N GLY A 67 21.20 -7.42 3.07
CA GLY A 67 22.31 -7.96 2.32
C GLY A 67 23.52 -7.07 2.38
N THR A 68 23.31 -5.77 2.51
CA THR A 68 24.37 -4.79 2.58
C THR A 68 24.94 -4.64 3.98
N VAL A 69 24.09 -4.65 4.97
CA VAL A 69 24.45 -4.26 6.33
C VAL A 69 24.53 -5.44 7.29
N ILE A 70 24.28 -6.62 6.80
CA ILE A 70 24.14 -7.76 7.69
C ILE A 70 25.41 -8.02 8.49
N ASP A 71 26.56 -7.78 7.89
CA ASP A 71 27.83 -7.97 8.57
C ASP A 71 27.95 -7.08 9.78
N ILE A 72 27.54 -5.85 9.63
CA ILE A 72 27.61 -4.88 10.72
C ILE A 72 26.66 -5.29 11.84
N LYS A 73 25.46 -5.67 11.46
CA LYS A 73 24.47 -6.04 12.46
C LYS A 73 24.85 -7.28 13.23
N SER A 74 25.41 -8.23 12.56
CA SER A 74 25.79 -9.48 13.24
C SER A 74 26.90 -9.23 14.25
N LYS A 75 27.66 -8.22 14.06
CA LYS A 75 28.67 -7.86 15.05
C LYS A 75 28.06 -7.24 16.29
N ASN A 76 27.10 -6.49 16.07
CA ASN A 76 26.44 -5.87 17.18
C ASN A 76 25.62 -6.82 17.96
N ASN A 77 25.08 -7.33 17.59
CA ASN A 77 24.15 -7.89 18.16
C ASN A 77 23.93 -8.36 19.00
N ASN A 78 23.88 -8.07 18.82
CA ASN A 78 23.64 -8.13 19.27
C ASN A 78 23.46 -7.76 20.02
N SER A 79 23.39 -7.37 20.04
CA SER A 79 23.31 -6.81 20.37
C SER A 79 23.04 -6.56 20.89
N LYS A 80 23.01 -6.60 21.17
CA LYS A 80 22.83 -6.22 21.30
C LYS A 80 22.73 -6.15 21.57
#